data_ef7bdc1a32b550b11097557c847f2d4b
#
_entry.id   ef7bdc1a32b550b11097557c847f2d4b
#
_cell.length_a   1.000
_cell.length_b   1.000
_cell.length_c   1.000
_cell.angle_alpha   90.00
_cell.angle_beta   90.00
_cell.angle_gamma   90.00
#
_symmetry.space_group_name_H-M   'P 1'
#
loop_
_entity.id
_entity.type
_entity.pdbx_description
1 polymer ?
#
loop_
_entity_poly.entity_id
_entity_poly.type
_entity_poly.pdbx_seq_one_letter_code
_entity_poly.pdbx_strand_id
1 'polypeptide(L)'
;PSTDARREIAELISSLDGSQCRFQRNGSWYDGSDARAHLQRKYDYLLKKDMVDSAEQFIERAASQSSMSGKPYRIQCPGQPEQTAAAWFGARLQALRHRAP
;
A
#
# COMPACT_ATOMS: atom_id res chain seq x y z
N PRO A 1 0.62 -5.86 15.81
CA PRO A 1 1.74 -4.96 15.45
C PRO A 1 1.97 -3.89 16.53
N SER A 2 3.18 -3.36 16.56
CA SER A 2 3.53 -2.28 17.47
C SER A 2 2.79 -0.99 17.11
N THR A 3 2.80 -0.03 18.03
CA THR A 3 2.24 1.30 17.78
C THR A 3 2.90 1.96 16.57
N ASP A 4 4.22 1.85 16.46
CA ASP A 4 4.96 2.42 15.32
C ASP A 4 4.56 1.75 14.01
N ALA A 5 4.44 0.43 13.99
CA ALA A 5 4.01 -0.29 12.79
C ALA A 5 2.60 0.12 12.37
N ARG A 6 1.69 0.24 13.32
CA ARG A 6 0.31 0.68 13.04
C ARG A 6 0.29 2.09 12.43
N ARG A 7 1.10 2.99 12.98
CA ARG A 7 1.20 4.36 12.47
C ARG A 7 1.76 4.37 11.04
N GLU A 8 2.82 3.62 10.80
CA GLU A 8 3.42 3.53 9.46
C GLU A 8 2.43 2.99 8.44
N ILE A 9 1.74 1.91 8.78
CA ILE A 9 0.76 1.30 7.87
C ILE A 9 -0.39 2.27 7.59
N ALA A 10 -0.90 2.96 8.61
CA ALA A 10 -1.96 3.94 8.43
C ALA A 10 -1.52 5.07 7.50
N GLU A 11 -0.28 5.54 7.63
CA GLU A 11 0.25 6.58 6.75
C GLU A 11 0.42 6.08 5.31
N LEU A 12 0.88 4.84 5.13
CA LEU A 12 0.98 4.26 3.79
C LEU A 12 -0.39 4.18 3.11
N ILE A 13 -1.39 3.68 3.82
CA ILE A 13 -2.75 3.57 3.27
C ILE A 13 -3.30 4.95 2.94
N SER A 14 -3.17 5.91 3.86
CA SER A 14 -3.70 7.26 3.64
C SER A 14 -2.96 8.03 2.55
N SER A 15 -1.72 7.64 2.24
CA SER A 15 -0.94 8.32 1.20
C SER A 15 -1.54 8.18 -0.20
N LEU A 16 -2.45 7.23 -0.39
CA LEU A 16 -3.18 7.09 -1.65
C LEU A 16 -4.18 8.22 -1.86
N ASP A 17 -4.72 8.80 -0.77
CA ASP A 17 -5.62 9.94 -0.87
C ASP A 17 -4.84 11.18 -1.28
N GLY A 18 -5.38 11.91 -2.25
CA GLY A 18 -4.76 13.15 -2.71
C GLY A 18 -3.48 12.96 -3.50
N SER A 19 -3.03 11.71 -3.71
CA SER A 19 -1.83 11.43 -4.49
C SER A 19 -2.02 11.70 -5.97
N GLN A 20 -3.26 11.64 -6.46
CA GLN A 20 -3.63 11.66 -7.87
C GLN A 20 -3.05 10.49 -8.65
N CYS A 21 -2.48 9.51 -7.97
CA CYS A 21 -2.00 8.28 -8.59
C CYS A 21 -3.18 7.36 -8.89
N ARG A 22 -3.02 6.54 -9.92
CA ARG A 22 -3.97 5.49 -10.25
C ARG A 22 -3.36 4.15 -9.91
N PHE A 23 -4.17 3.24 -9.40
CA PHE A 23 -3.75 1.96 -8.87
C PHE A 23 -4.37 0.86 -9.73
N GLN A 24 -3.54 -0.07 -10.23
CA GLN A 24 -4.03 -1.16 -11.08
C GLN A 24 -4.13 -2.45 -10.27
N ARG A 25 -5.29 -3.07 -10.36
CA ARG A 25 -5.56 -4.38 -9.78
C ARG A 25 -6.24 -5.25 -10.84
N ASN A 26 -5.63 -6.38 -11.16
CA ASN A 26 -6.16 -7.33 -12.14
C ASN A 26 -6.52 -6.68 -13.47
N GLY A 27 -5.65 -5.79 -13.96
CA GLY A 27 -5.83 -5.13 -15.24
C GLY A 27 -6.74 -3.91 -15.24
N SER A 28 -7.44 -3.63 -14.15
CA SER A 28 -8.32 -2.47 -14.03
C SER A 28 -7.67 -1.39 -13.18
N TRP A 29 -7.87 -0.14 -13.57
CA TRP A 29 -7.34 1.01 -12.87
C TRP A 29 -8.38 1.62 -11.93
N TYR A 30 -7.94 1.99 -10.74
CA TYR A 30 -8.77 2.57 -9.69
C TYR A 30 -8.15 3.88 -9.22
N ASP A 31 -8.98 4.80 -8.73
CA ASP A 31 -8.47 6.02 -8.13
C ASP A 31 -7.93 5.76 -6.71
N GLY A 32 -7.33 6.79 -6.13
CA GLY A 32 -6.70 6.65 -4.82
C GLY A 32 -7.66 6.27 -3.70
N SER A 33 -8.89 6.79 -3.73
CA SER A 33 -9.84 6.48 -2.66
C SER A 33 -10.34 5.03 -2.73
N ASP A 34 -10.55 4.50 -3.93
CA ASP A 34 -10.92 3.10 -4.12
C ASP A 34 -9.78 2.17 -3.70
N ALA A 35 -8.56 2.52 -4.10
CA ALA A 35 -7.37 1.74 -3.72
C ALA A 35 -7.18 1.75 -2.21
N ARG A 36 -7.35 2.91 -1.58
CA ARG A 36 -7.26 3.03 -0.12
C ARG A 36 -8.25 2.13 0.59
N ALA A 37 -9.51 2.15 0.17
CA ALA A 37 -10.55 1.32 0.77
C ALA A 37 -10.22 -0.17 0.61
N HIS A 38 -9.72 -0.57 -0.55
CA HIS A 38 -9.33 -1.95 -0.82
C HIS A 38 -8.18 -2.40 0.10
N LEU A 39 -7.14 -1.58 0.23
CA LEU A 39 -5.99 -1.94 1.06
C LEU A 39 -6.34 -1.90 2.55
N GLN A 40 -7.24 -1.02 2.97
CA GLN A 40 -7.72 -1.01 4.33
C GLN A 40 -8.42 -2.33 4.68
N ARG A 41 -9.27 -2.84 3.77
CA ARG A 41 -9.94 -4.12 3.97
C ARG A 41 -8.95 -5.27 4.07
N LYS A 42 -7.92 -5.27 3.22
CA LYS A 42 -6.88 -6.30 3.27
C LYS A 42 -6.09 -6.23 4.58
N TYR A 43 -5.77 -5.04 5.02
CA TYR A 43 -5.08 -4.85 6.30
C TYR A 43 -5.93 -5.34 7.46
N ASP A 44 -7.21 -4.96 7.50
CA ASP A 44 -8.11 -5.40 8.56
C ASP A 44 -8.21 -6.93 8.62
N TYR A 45 -8.26 -7.59 7.46
CA TYR A 45 -8.26 -9.04 7.40
C TYR A 45 -6.98 -9.64 7.99
N LEU A 46 -5.82 -9.10 7.62
CA LEU A 46 -4.53 -9.58 8.13
C LEU A 46 -4.41 -9.38 9.64
N LEU A 47 -4.90 -8.24 10.16
CA LEU A 47 -4.94 -8.00 11.59
C LEU A 47 -5.79 -9.06 12.31
N LYS A 48 -6.95 -9.34 11.78
CA LYS A 48 -7.86 -10.32 12.36
C LYS A 48 -7.25 -11.72 12.40
N LYS A 49 -6.42 -12.05 11.41
CA LYS A 49 -5.76 -13.35 11.31
C LYS A 49 -4.38 -13.37 11.98
N ASP A 50 -3.98 -12.27 12.61
CA ASP A 50 -2.65 -12.14 13.23
C ASP A 50 -1.52 -12.42 12.24
N MET A 51 -1.63 -11.86 11.04
CA MET A 51 -0.72 -12.12 9.92
C MET A 51 0.05 -10.88 9.49
N VAL A 52 0.08 -9.83 10.29
CA VAL A 52 0.82 -8.62 9.97
C VAL A 52 1.36 -7.98 11.25
N ASP A 53 2.68 -7.82 11.32
CA ASP A 53 3.36 -7.19 12.45
C ASP A 53 4.10 -5.92 12.09
N SER A 54 4.46 -5.72 10.83
CA SER A 54 5.30 -4.60 10.40
C SER A 54 4.78 -3.98 9.13
N ALA A 55 5.25 -2.76 8.84
CA ALA A 55 4.91 -2.09 7.58
C ALA A 55 5.44 -2.88 6.38
N GLU A 56 6.61 -3.50 6.50
CA GLU A 56 7.16 -4.34 5.44
C GLU A 56 6.24 -5.52 5.14
N GLN A 57 5.71 -6.17 6.18
CA GLN A 57 4.77 -7.28 6.00
C GLN A 57 3.45 -6.81 5.39
N PHE A 58 3.00 -5.60 5.76
CA PHE A 58 1.83 -5.02 5.12
C PHE A 58 2.05 -4.85 3.62
N ILE A 59 3.19 -4.29 3.22
CA ILE A 59 3.51 -4.12 1.80
C ILE A 59 3.54 -5.47 1.10
N GLU A 60 4.23 -6.45 1.67
CA GLU A 60 4.37 -7.77 1.07
C GLU A 60 3.04 -8.51 0.98
N ARG A 61 2.25 -8.48 2.04
CA ARG A 61 1.07 -9.35 2.17
C ARG A 61 -0.23 -8.70 1.72
N ALA A 62 -0.31 -7.37 1.74
CA ALA A 62 -1.54 -6.66 1.38
C ALA A 62 -1.40 -5.80 0.13
N ALA A 63 -0.22 -5.24 -0.13
CA ALA A 63 -0.07 -4.17 -1.11
C ALA A 63 0.78 -4.55 -2.32
N SER A 64 1.21 -5.81 -2.44
CA SER A 64 2.10 -6.24 -3.53
C SER A 64 1.38 -6.87 -4.70
N GLN A 65 0.37 -7.69 -4.43
CA GLN A 65 -0.27 -8.45 -5.51
C GLN A 65 -1.68 -8.86 -5.13
N SER A 66 -2.46 -9.20 -6.16
CA SER A 66 -3.80 -9.73 -5.96
C SER A 66 -3.75 -11.07 -5.25
N SER A 67 -4.56 -11.24 -4.22
CA SER A 67 -4.69 -12.50 -3.50
C SER A 67 -5.30 -13.60 -4.36
N MET A 68 -6.07 -13.23 -5.39
CA MET A 68 -6.75 -14.20 -6.25
C MET A 68 -5.89 -14.63 -7.44
N SER A 69 -5.27 -13.68 -8.13
CA SER A 69 -4.55 -13.97 -9.38
C SER A 69 -3.05 -14.02 -9.23
N GLY A 70 -2.50 -13.47 -8.16
CA GLY A 70 -1.08 -13.31 -7.99
C GLY A 70 -0.45 -12.21 -8.84
N LYS A 71 -1.24 -11.50 -9.64
CA LYS A 71 -0.72 -10.42 -10.48
C LYS A 71 -0.27 -9.25 -9.61
N PRO A 72 0.92 -8.69 -9.87
CA PRO A 72 1.38 -7.53 -9.12
C PRO A 72 0.43 -6.35 -9.27
N TYR A 73 0.18 -5.64 -8.18
CA TYR A 73 -0.46 -4.34 -8.25
C TYR A 73 0.52 -3.34 -8.86
N ARG A 74 0.00 -2.41 -9.65
CA ARG A 74 0.81 -1.37 -10.28
C ARG A 74 0.24 -0.01 -9.91
N ILE A 75 1.07 1.02 -10.02
CA ILE A 75 0.67 2.38 -9.71
C ILE A 75 1.24 3.33 -10.75
N GLN A 76 0.44 4.32 -11.14
CA GLN A 76 0.82 5.35 -12.10
C GLN A 76 0.52 6.70 -11.47
N CYS A 77 1.57 7.46 -11.23
CA CYS A 77 1.45 8.80 -10.66
C CYS A 77 1.71 9.85 -11.73
N PRO A 78 1.11 11.05 -11.61
CA PRO A 78 1.30 12.11 -12.61
C PRO A 78 2.79 12.44 -12.81
N GLY A 79 3.21 12.49 -14.06
CA GLY A 79 4.58 12.87 -14.41
C GLY A 79 5.64 11.82 -14.11
N GLN A 80 5.25 10.61 -13.73
CA GLN A 80 6.18 9.54 -13.37
C GLN A 80 5.88 8.27 -14.17
N PRO A 81 6.90 7.43 -14.42
CA PRO A 81 6.65 6.14 -15.06
C PRO A 81 5.83 5.23 -14.16
N GLU A 82 5.06 4.34 -14.80
CA GLU A 82 4.34 3.30 -14.08
C GLU A 82 5.35 2.40 -13.35
N GLN A 83 4.99 1.95 -12.15
CA GLN A 83 5.84 1.06 -11.36
C GLN A 83 4.99 0.08 -10.58
N THR A 84 5.61 -0.91 -9.96
CA THR A 84 4.87 -1.80 -9.06
C THR A 84 4.44 -1.04 -7.82
N ALA A 85 3.28 -1.40 -7.27
CA ALA A 85 2.81 -0.82 -6.02
C ALA A 85 3.80 -1.12 -4.88
N ALA A 86 4.39 -2.33 -4.87
CA ALA A 86 5.37 -2.68 -3.85
C ALA A 86 6.56 -1.72 -3.84
N ALA A 87 7.09 -1.35 -5.02
CA ALA A 87 8.19 -0.40 -5.12
C ALA A 87 7.77 0.99 -4.65
N TRP A 88 6.57 1.43 -5.02
CA TRP A 88 6.06 2.74 -4.62
C TRP A 88 5.88 2.83 -3.10
N PHE A 89 5.23 1.82 -2.49
CA PHE A 89 5.05 1.79 -1.05
C PHE A 89 6.37 1.66 -0.30
N GLY A 90 7.31 0.86 -0.83
CA GLY A 90 8.64 0.75 -0.24
C GLY A 90 9.38 2.07 -0.18
N ALA A 91 9.31 2.86 -1.27
CA ALA A 91 9.92 4.19 -1.30
C ALA A 91 9.23 5.13 -0.31
N ARG A 92 7.91 5.07 -0.19
CA ARG A 92 7.18 5.89 0.76
C ARG A 92 7.53 5.52 2.20
N LEU A 93 7.66 4.23 2.49
CA LEU A 93 8.06 3.79 3.82
C LEU A 93 9.44 4.33 4.20
N GLN A 94 10.39 4.28 3.26
CA GLN A 94 11.71 4.86 3.49
C GLN A 94 11.63 6.36 3.74
N ALA A 95 10.80 7.07 2.97
CA ALA A 95 10.61 8.51 3.16
C ALA A 95 10.04 8.81 4.56
N LEU A 96 9.07 8.03 5.02
CA LEU A 96 8.50 8.18 6.36
C LEU A 96 9.56 8.00 7.44
N ARG A 97 10.41 7.01 7.29
CA ARG A 97 11.44 6.67 8.28
C ARG A 97 12.60 7.65 8.28
N HIS A 98 12.83 8.35 7.17
CA HIS A 98 13.90 9.34 7.05
C HIS A 98 13.43 10.76 7.31
N ARG A 99 12.16 10.97 7.64
CA ARG A 99 11.70 12.28 8.12
C ARG A 99 12.20 12.44 9.54
N ALA A 100 13.27 13.20 9.67
CA ALA A 100 13.88 13.41 10.97
C ALA A 100 12.94 14.16 11.91
N PRO A 101 12.98 13.85 13.19
CA PRO A 101 12.38 14.71 14.17
C PRO A 101 13.15 16.03 14.22
#